data_0212d91db188bb6a80d83ad66878959a
#
_entry.id   0212d91db188bb6a80d83ad66878959a
#
_cell.length_a   1.000
_cell.length_b   1.000
_cell.length_c   1.000
_cell.angle_alpha   90.00
_cell.angle_beta   90.00
_cell.angle_gamma   90.00
#
_symmetry.space_group_name_H-M   'P 1'
#
loop_
_entity.id
_entity.type
_entity.pdbx_description
1 polymer ?
#
loop_
_entity_poly.entity_id
_entity_poly.type
_entity_poly.pdbx_seq_one_letter_code
_entity_poly.pdbx_strand_id
1 'polypeptide(L)'
;MYNNTITHFCRRRYNGTDTWYPTVISGVDLNVDASAIRRAYGADTNDRAKLHIRYAPGVIVGGKQYYLPENWSGTGITFHSGELFDFFWEGEWTGRKETINGVETLVWNVNDEDYPSGFYDYMRQNHDMVFAITSVAKYDCIPHFEIMGA
;
A
#
# COMPACT_ATOMS: atom_id res chain seq x y z
N MET A 1 -10.71 7.57 14.66
CA MET A 1 -9.34 7.81 15.06
C MET A 1 -8.46 6.67 14.57
N TYR A 2 -7.65 6.01 15.38
CA TYR A 2 -6.78 4.91 14.89
C TYR A 2 -7.54 3.58 14.88
N ASN A 3 -8.59 3.48 14.10
CA ASN A 3 -9.46 2.31 14.06
C ASN A 3 -9.71 1.74 12.66
N ASN A 4 -8.94 2.21 11.68
CA ASN A 4 -9.04 1.70 10.32
C ASN A 4 -8.04 0.56 10.12
N THR A 5 -8.33 -0.26 9.13
CA THR A 5 -7.41 -1.30 8.65
C THR A 5 -7.17 -1.05 7.18
N ILE A 6 -5.90 -1.02 6.80
CA ILE A 6 -5.49 -0.89 5.41
C ILE A 6 -4.56 -2.04 5.04
N THR A 7 -4.43 -2.28 3.75
CA THR A 7 -3.35 -3.10 3.22
C THR A 7 -2.45 -2.20 2.40
N HIS A 8 -1.17 -2.20 2.75
CA HIS A 8 -0.14 -1.49 2.02
C HIS A 8 0.54 -2.46 1.07
N PHE A 9 0.64 -2.09 -0.19
CA PHE A 9 1.30 -2.90 -1.22
C PHE A 9 2.60 -2.24 -1.61
N CYS A 10 3.73 -2.89 -1.23
CA CYS A 10 5.07 -2.44 -1.62
C CYS A 10 5.41 -2.97 -3.00
N ARG A 11 5.85 -2.10 -3.89
CA ARG A 11 6.30 -2.46 -5.23
C ARG A 11 7.78 -2.79 -5.23
N ARG A 12 8.12 -3.94 -5.76
CA ARG A 12 9.52 -4.31 -6.00
C ARG A 12 9.70 -4.60 -7.49
N ARG A 13 10.55 -3.83 -8.13
CA ARG A 13 10.90 -4.06 -9.54
C ARG A 13 12.19 -4.85 -9.62
N TYR A 14 12.13 -5.97 -10.33
CA TYR A 14 13.27 -6.83 -10.56
C TYR A 14 13.19 -7.38 -11.99
N ASN A 15 14.26 -7.20 -12.77
CA ASN A 15 14.32 -7.62 -14.18
C ASN A 15 13.15 -7.09 -15.02
N GLY A 16 12.75 -5.83 -14.78
CA GLY A 16 11.67 -5.20 -15.52
C GLY A 16 10.26 -5.63 -15.13
N THR A 17 10.12 -6.48 -14.13
CA THR A 17 8.82 -6.94 -13.63
C THR A 17 8.57 -6.45 -12.23
N ASP A 18 7.32 -6.11 -11.94
CA ASP A 18 6.91 -5.66 -10.62
C ASP A 18 6.24 -6.79 -9.85
N THR A 19 6.61 -6.93 -8.58
CA THR A 19 5.94 -7.76 -7.61
C THR A 19 5.46 -6.87 -6.47
N TRP A 20 4.23 -7.09 -6.03
CA TRP A 20 3.63 -6.35 -4.94
C TRP A 20 3.64 -7.18 -3.66
N TYR A 21 4.12 -6.59 -2.58
CA TYR A 21 4.27 -7.24 -1.28
C TYR A 21 3.26 -6.63 -0.31
N PRO A 22 2.15 -7.31 -0.02
CA PRO A 22 1.13 -6.75 0.86
C PRO A 22 1.49 -6.84 2.33
N THR A 23 1.13 -5.81 3.07
CA THR A 23 1.16 -5.80 4.53
C THR A 23 -0.16 -5.25 5.04
N VAL A 24 -0.86 -6.05 5.83
CA VAL A 24 -2.10 -5.61 6.48
C VAL A 24 -1.72 -4.85 7.74
N ILE A 25 -2.20 -3.63 7.87
CA ILE A 25 -1.90 -2.76 9.01
C ILE A 25 -3.21 -2.32 9.64
N SER A 26 -3.45 -2.77 10.85
CA SER A 26 -4.61 -2.38 11.65
C SER A 26 -4.26 -1.22 12.57
N GLY A 27 -5.27 -0.55 13.09
CA GLY A 27 -5.06 0.53 14.04
C GLY A 27 -4.41 1.76 13.40
N VAL A 28 -4.77 2.07 12.17
CA VAL A 28 -4.34 3.28 11.48
C VAL A 28 -5.45 4.32 11.47
N ASP A 29 -5.10 5.56 11.21
CA ASP A 29 -6.04 6.66 11.07
C ASP A 29 -6.06 7.10 9.62
N LEU A 30 -7.15 6.81 8.92
CA LEU A 30 -7.33 7.16 7.53
C LEU A 30 -8.40 8.23 7.40
N ASN A 31 -8.00 9.39 6.89
CA ASN A 31 -8.90 10.51 6.61
C ASN A 31 -8.98 10.69 5.10
N VAL A 32 -10.17 10.60 4.55
CA VAL A 32 -10.41 10.71 3.12
C VAL A 32 -11.35 11.89 2.85
N ASP A 33 -10.97 12.72 1.90
CA ASP A 33 -11.83 13.80 1.43
C ASP A 33 -12.93 13.23 0.54
N ALA A 34 -14.15 13.19 1.06
CA ALA A 34 -15.29 12.66 0.32
C ALA A 34 -15.59 13.42 -0.95
N SER A 35 -15.32 14.73 -0.98
CA SER A 35 -15.54 15.54 -2.19
C SER A 35 -14.52 15.20 -3.28
N ALA A 36 -13.30 14.84 -2.90
CA ALA A 36 -12.26 14.41 -3.82
C ALA A 36 -12.58 13.06 -4.47
N ILE A 37 -13.21 12.15 -3.74
CA ILE A 37 -13.65 10.86 -4.27
C ILE A 37 -14.64 11.06 -5.41
N ARG A 38 -15.57 12.00 -5.26
CA ARG A 38 -16.59 12.30 -6.29
C ARG A 38 -16.00 13.01 -7.50
N ARG A 39 -14.85 13.64 -7.37
CA ARG A 39 -14.15 14.36 -8.43
C ARG A 39 -13.03 13.55 -9.05
N ALA A 40 -13.10 12.24 -8.96
CA ALA A 40 -12.05 11.32 -9.42
C ALA A 40 -11.82 11.33 -10.93
N TYR A 41 -12.44 12.21 -11.65
CA TYR A 41 -12.28 12.36 -13.10
C TYR A 41 -11.33 13.47 -13.50
N GLY A 42 -10.98 14.31 -12.57
CA GLY A 42 -10.00 15.35 -12.83
C GLY A 42 -8.61 14.77 -12.75
N ALA A 43 -7.75 15.14 -13.65
CA ALA A 43 -6.33 14.82 -13.59
C ALA A 43 -5.66 15.52 -12.42
N ASP A 44 -6.38 15.76 -11.36
CA ASP A 44 -5.86 16.50 -10.22
C ASP A 44 -4.94 15.61 -9.41
N THR A 45 -3.74 16.11 -9.26
CA THR A 45 -2.71 15.53 -8.43
C THR A 45 -2.93 15.83 -6.95
N ASN A 46 -4.08 16.38 -6.59
CA ASN A 46 -4.37 16.73 -5.20
C ASN A 46 -4.52 15.48 -4.36
N ASP A 47 -3.87 15.48 -3.21
CA ASP A 47 -4.00 14.41 -2.24
C ASP A 47 -5.44 14.28 -1.77
N ARG A 48 -5.95 13.06 -1.78
CA ARG A 48 -7.33 12.76 -1.40
C ARG A 48 -7.41 12.05 -0.07
N ALA A 49 -6.30 11.47 0.38
CA ALA A 49 -6.25 10.71 1.62
C ALA A 49 -5.04 11.12 2.44
N LYS A 50 -5.23 11.13 3.74
CA LYS A 50 -4.15 11.28 4.71
C LYS A 50 -4.19 10.08 5.64
N LEU A 51 -3.09 9.37 5.70
CA LEU A 51 -2.96 8.14 6.48
C LEU A 51 -1.91 8.34 7.57
N HIS A 52 -2.28 8.08 8.81
CA HIS A 52 -1.35 8.06 9.93
C HIS A 52 -1.17 6.63 10.41
N ILE A 53 0.07 6.18 10.43
CA ILE A 53 0.44 4.83 10.89
C ILE A 53 1.40 4.98 12.06
N ARG A 54 1.02 4.49 13.22
CA ARG A 54 1.93 4.43 14.37
C ARG A 54 2.94 3.32 14.17
N TYR A 55 4.14 3.53 14.69
CA TYR A 55 5.13 2.46 14.68
C TYR A 55 5.65 2.17 16.10
N ALA A 56 6.01 0.90 16.31
CA ALA A 56 6.53 0.42 17.58
C ALA A 56 8.05 0.64 17.67
N PRO A 57 8.64 0.53 18.87
CA PRO A 57 10.10 0.65 19.04
C PRO A 57 10.87 -0.22 18.06
N GLY A 58 11.96 0.33 17.50
CA GLY A 58 12.70 -0.31 16.41
C GLY A 58 12.09 -0.05 15.05
N VAL A 59 11.08 0.81 14.96
CA VAL A 59 10.33 1.17 13.76
C VAL A 59 9.68 -0.08 13.14
N ILE A 60 8.84 -0.72 13.94
CA ILE A 60 8.04 -1.87 13.52
C ILE A 60 6.67 -1.37 13.07
N VAL A 61 6.31 -1.69 11.85
CA VAL A 61 5.06 -1.27 11.21
C VAL A 61 4.32 -2.50 10.72
N GLY A 62 3.08 -2.68 11.18
CA GLY A 62 2.29 -3.84 10.81
C GLY A 62 2.98 -5.16 11.14
N GLY A 63 3.77 -5.19 12.21
CA GLY A 63 4.53 -6.37 12.62
C GLY A 63 5.80 -6.61 11.82
N LYS A 64 6.17 -5.71 10.91
CA LYS A 64 7.36 -5.85 10.06
C LYS A 64 8.37 -4.74 10.33
N GLN A 65 9.64 -5.07 10.17
CA GLN A 65 10.71 -4.09 10.27
C GLN A 65 10.63 -3.11 9.11
N TYR A 66 10.66 -1.82 9.42
CA TYR A 66 10.74 -0.76 8.42
C TYR A 66 12.19 -0.59 7.94
N TYR A 67 12.33 -0.42 6.63
CA TYR A 67 13.59 -0.05 5.98
C TYR A 67 13.37 1.18 5.11
N LEU A 68 14.41 2.01 4.98
CA LEU A 68 14.37 3.07 3.98
C LEU A 68 14.16 2.46 2.58
N PRO A 69 13.49 3.18 1.66
CA PRO A 69 13.23 2.62 0.32
C PRO A 69 14.46 2.07 -0.39
N GLU A 70 15.59 2.76 -0.27
CA GLU A 70 16.86 2.34 -0.88
C GLU A 70 17.45 1.07 -0.27
N ASN A 71 17.05 0.71 0.95
CA ASN A 71 17.56 -0.46 1.66
C ASN A 71 16.58 -1.64 1.69
N TRP A 72 15.36 -1.42 1.22
CA TRP A 72 14.35 -2.47 1.22
C TRP A 72 14.54 -3.42 0.05
N SER A 73 14.53 -4.72 0.31
CA SER A 73 14.78 -5.76 -0.68
C SER A 73 13.68 -6.83 -0.76
N GLY A 74 12.51 -6.53 -0.23
CA GLY A 74 11.38 -7.48 -0.21
C GLY A 74 11.13 -8.11 1.14
N THR A 75 12.03 -7.95 2.10
CA THR A 75 11.83 -8.37 3.48
C THR A 75 11.54 -7.14 4.34
N GLY A 76 10.52 -7.21 5.20
CA GLY A 76 10.08 -6.06 5.96
C GLY A 76 9.15 -5.16 5.16
N ILE A 77 9.10 -3.88 5.52
CA ILE A 77 8.20 -2.93 4.89
C ILE A 77 8.93 -1.62 4.59
N THR A 78 8.50 -0.95 3.54
CA THR A 78 8.88 0.43 3.23
C THR A 78 7.71 1.15 2.60
N PHE A 79 7.88 2.45 2.32
CA PHE A 79 6.88 3.26 1.64
C PHE A 79 7.55 4.01 0.49
N HIS A 80 7.15 3.69 -0.74
CA HIS A 80 7.64 4.36 -1.94
C HIS A 80 6.63 5.40 -2.41
N SER A 81 7.12 6.57 -2.76
CA SER A 81 6.35 7.61 -3.46
C SER A 81 7.04 7.93 -4.78
N GLY A 82 6.38 8.69 -5.64
CA GLY A 82 6.95 9.10 -6.91
C GLY A 82 6.61 8.15 -8.05
N GLU A 83 7.54 7.96 -8.96
CA GLU A 83 7.29 7.25 -10.21
C GLU A 83 6.97 5.76 -9.99
N LEU A 84 7.72 5.10 -9.11
CA LEU A 84 7.49 3.70 -8.74
C LEU A 84 6.83 3.64 -7.37
N PHE A 85 5.66 4.25 -7.26
CA PHE A 85 4.94 4.41 -6.01
C PHE A 85 4.37 3.09 -5.48
N ASP A 86 4.23 3.02 -4.17
CA ASP A 86 3.40 2.04 -3.51
C ASP A 86 1.96 2.55 -3.46
N PHE A 87 1.02 1.69 -3.15
CA PHE A 87 -0.34 2.11 -2.90
C PHE A 87 -0.92 1.39 -1.68
N PHE A 88 -1.96 1.96 -1.13
CA PHE A 88 -2.69 1.31 -0.04
C PHE A 88 -4.19 1.28 -0.35
N TRP A 89 -4.86 0.33 0.27
CA TRP A 89 -6.29 0.10 0.11
C TRP A 89 -6.90 -0.06 1.50
N GLU A 90 -8.03 0.59 1.72
CA GLU A 90 -8.78 0.38 2.96
C GLU A 90 -9.49 -0.97 2.88
N GLY A 91 -8.90 -1.95 3.50
CA GLY A 91 -9.38 -3.32 3.50
C GLY A 91 -8.29 -4.28 3.96
N GLU A 92 -8.68 -5.51 4.18
CA GLU A 92 -7.76 -6.56 4.60
C GLU A 92 -7.51 -7.53 3.45
N TRP A 93 -6.28 -7.55 2.97
CA TRP A 93 -5.87 -8.50 1.94
C TRP A 93 -5.79 -9.90 2.53
N THR A 94 -6.43 -10.85 1.89
CA THR A 94 -6.46 -12.24 2.35
C THR A 94 -5.71 -13.18 1.39
N GLY A 95 -4.95 -12.60 0.47
CA GLY A 95 -4.27 -13.36 -0.57
C GLY A 95 -5.18 -13.66 -1.75
N ARG A 96 -4.65 -14.38 -2.71
CA ARG A 96 -5.43 -14.87 -3.84
C ARG A 96 -5.17 -16.35 -4.02
N LYS A 97 -6.15 -17.05 -4.57
CA LYS A 97 -6.04 -18.48 -4.80
C LYS A 97 -5.50 -18.75 -6.20
N GLU A 98 -4.49 -19.60 -6.27
CA GLU A 98 -3.93 -20.09 -7.54
C GLU A 98 -3.89 -21.60 -7.50
N THR A 99 -4.01 -22.20 -8.67
CA THR A 99 -3.79 -23.65 -8.81
C THR A 99 -2.33 -23.86 -9.24
N ILE A 100 -1.53 -24.45 -8.35
CA ILE A 100 -0.12 -24.73 -8.59
C ILE A 100 0.04 -26.26 -8.53
N ASN A 101 0.49 -26.85 -9.64
CA ASN A 101 0.63 -28.31 -9.75
C ASN A 101 -0.66 -29.08 -9.40
N GLY A 102 -1.82 -28.55 -9.78
CA GLY A 102 -3.11 -29.15 -9.50
C GLY A 102 -3.64 -28.94 -8.08
N VAL A 103 -2.92 -28.18 -7.25
CA VAL A 103 -3.31 -27.90 -5.86
C VAL A 103 -3.71 -26.44 -5.74
N GLU A 104 -4.88 -26.17 -5.15
CA GLU A 104 -5.31 -24.81 -4.85
C GLU A 104 -4.40 -24.24 -3.73
N THR A 105 -3.70 -23.17 -4.04
CA THR A 105 -2.71 -22.57 -3.14
C THR A 105 -3.05 -21.11 -2.90
N LEU A 106 -2.95 -20.67 -1.65
CA LEU A 106 -3.12 -19.27 -1.28
C LEU A 106 -1.80 -18.53 -1.51
N VAL A 107 -1.81 -17.54 -2.41
CA VAL A 107 -0.65 -16.73 -2.73
C VAL A 107 -0.82 -15.34 -2.13
N TRP A 108 0.17 -14.88 -1.38
CA TRP A 108 0.14 -13.60 -0.68
C TRP A 108 0.63 -12.46 -1.57
N ASN A 109 1.83 -12.60 -2.13
CA ASN A 109 2.41 -11.61 -3.03
C ASN A 109 1.74 -11.65 -4.39
N VAL A 110 1.79 -10.54 -5.11
CA VAL A 110 1.08 -10.38 -6.38
C VAL A 110 2.06 -10.01 -7.48
N ASN A 111 2.02 -10.74 -8.59
CA ASN A 111 2.78 -10.40 -9.78
C ASN A 111 1.97 -9.44 -10.63
N ASP A 112 2.56 -8.31 -10.96
CA ASP A 112 1.90 -7.27 -11.75
C ASP A 112 1.50 -7.78 -13.14
N GLU A 113 2.30 -8.67 -13.71
CA GLU A 113 2.06 -9.25 -15.03
C GLU A 113 0.80 -10.10 -15.12
N ASP A 114 0.29 -10.59 -14.00
CA ASP A 114 -0.92 -11.41 -13.98
C ASP A 114 -2.20 -10.58 -14.24
N TYR A 115 -2.06 -9.26 -14.30
CA TYR A 115 -3.16 -8.34 -14.55
C TYR A 115 -2.89 -7.53 -15.82
N PRO A 116 -3.84 -7.47 -16.77
CA PRO A 116 -3.59 -6.86 -18.08
C PRO A 116 -3.12 -5.40 -18.03
N SER A 117 -3.66 -4.62 -17.09
CA SER A 117 -3.28 -3.20 -16.93
C SER A 117 -2.46 -2.96 -15.67
N GLY A 118 -1.95 -4.03 -15.06
CA GLY A 118 -1.25 -3.97 -13.80
C GLY A 118 -2.18 -4.13 -12.59
N PHE A 119 -1.60 -4.53 -11.48
CA PHE A 119 -2.37 -4.83 -10.27
C PHE A 119 -2.98 -3.57 -9.63
N TYR A 120 -2.26 -2.45 -9.65
CA TYR A 120 -2.78 -1.20 -9.11
C TYR A 120 -4.04 -0.76 -9.85
N ASP A 121 -4.03 -0.80 -11.18
CA ASP A 121 -5.20 -0.45 -11.97
C ASP A 121 -6.35 -1.43 -11.74
N TYR A 122 -6.05 -2.71 -11.61
CA TYR A 122 -7.05 -3.71 -11.24
C TYR A 122 -7.73 -3.36 -9.93
N MET A 123 -6.94 -3.03 -8.91
CA MET A 123 -7.48 -2.67 -7.59
C MET A 123 -8.34 -1.41 -7.65
N ARG A 124 -7.88 -0.39 -8.39
CA ARG A 124 -8.66 0.83 -8.56
C ARG A 124 -10.00 0.62 -9.25
N GLN A 125 -10.04 -0.28 -10.23
CA GLN A 125 -11.26 -0.57 -10.97
C GLN A 125 -12.25 -1.43 -10.19
N ASN A 126 -11.77 -2.24 -9.27
CA ASN A 126 -12.59 -3.24 -8.58
C ASN A 126 -12.84 -2.93 -7.11
N HIS A 127 -12.16 -1.93 -6.56
CA HIS A 127 -12.29 -1.56 -5.14
C HIS A 127 -12.32 -0.05 -4.99
N ASP A 128 -13.08 0.41 -4.01
CA ASP A 128 -13.02 1.79 -3.55
C ASP A 128 -11.85 1.97 -2.58
N MET A 129 -11.51 3.21 -2.27
CA MET A 129 -10.50 3.53 -1.26
C MET A 129 -9.12 2.95 -1.56
N VAL A 130 -8.71 3.03 -2.82
CA VAL A 130 -7.37 2.68 -3.29
C VAL A 130 -6.62 3.98 -3.60
N PHE A 131 -5.47 4.18 -2.95
CA PHE A 131 -4.73 5.43 -3.05
C PHE A 131 -3.25 5.18 -3.32
N ALA A 132 -2.74 5.83 -4.38
CA ALA A 132 -1.30 5.85 -4.65
C ALA A 132 -0.61 6.78 -3.65
N ILE A 133 0.53 6.37 -3.14
CA ILE A 133 1.30 7.18 -2.19
C ILE A 133 1.98 8.33 -2.93
N THR A 134 1.71 9.55 -2.50
CA THR A 134 2.28 10.76 -3.09
C THR A 134 3.38 11.37 -2.22
N SER A 135 3.31 11.21 -0.91
CA SER A 135 4.37 11.66 -0.01
C SER A 135 4.38 10.86 1.28
N VAL A 136 5.54 10.81 1.92
CA VAL A 136 5.76 10.08 3.16
C VAL A 136 6.59 10.95 4.09
N ALA A 137 6.12 11.12 5.32
CA ALA A 137 6.88 11.78 6.36
C ALA A 137 6.93 10.87 7.59
N LYS A 138 8.08 10.82 8.24
CA LYS A 138 8.30 10.03 9.44
C LYS A 138 8.56 10.96 10.62
N TYR A 139 7.81 10.78 11.69
CA TYR A 139 7.93 11.58 12.91
C TYR A 139 8.36 10.69 14.06
N ASP A 140 9.40 11.12 14.77
CA ASP A 140 9.98 10.34 15.86
C ASP A 140 9.52 10.80 17.25
N CYS A 141 9.12 12.06 17.37
CA CYS A 141 8.70 12.65 18.65
C CYS A 141 7.44 11.98 19.18
N ILE A 142 6.44 11.86 18.31
CA ILE A 142 5.28 10.96 18.49
C ILE A 142 5.40 9.96 17.35
N PRO A 143 5.85 8.71 17.65
CA PRO A 143 6.24 7.79 16.58
C PRO A 143 5.11 7.45 15.61
N HIS A 144 5.16 8.02 14.42
CA HIS A 144 4.20 7.69 13.37
C HIS A 144 4.71 8.09 11.99
N PHE A 145 4.12 7.48 10.97
CA PHE A 145 4.24 7.93 9.58
C PHE A 145 2.99 8.73 9.20
N GLU A 146 3.19 9.79 8.46
CA GLU A 146 2.12 10.53 7.81
C GLU A 146 2.27 10.34 6.31
N ILE A 147 1.27 9.70 5.69
CA ILE A 147 1.31 9.29 4.30
C ILE A 147 0.15 9.97 3.58
N MET A 148 0.49 10.66 2.48
CA MET A 148 -0.53 11.26 1.62
C MET A 148 -0.78 10.35 0.45
N GLY A 149 -2.04 10.29 0.00
CA GLY A 149 -2.45 9.45 -1.11
C GLY A 149 -3.41 10.14 -2.06
N ALA A 150 -3.35 9.73 -3.29
CA ALA A 150 -4.22 10.25 -4.34
C ALA A 150 -4.92 9.17 -5.14
#